data_43bcebef07533da11c286c118ddae336
#
_entry.id   43bcebef07533da11c286c118ddae336
#
_cell.length_a   1.000
_cell.length_b   1.000
_cell.length_c   1.000
_cell.angle_alpha   90.00
_cell.angle_beta   90.00
_cell.angle_gamma   90.00
#
_symmetry.space_group_name_H-M   'P 1'
#
loop_
_entity.id
_entity.type
_entity.pdbx_description
1 polymer ?
#
loop_
_entity_poly.entity_id
_entity_poly.type
_entity_poly.pdbx_seq_one_letter_code
_entity_poly.pdbx_strand_id
1 'polypeptide(L)'
;MSQIAQYRGTGKRKTSVARVILRPGDGNTWFNGRTIEDYFPRAAHRTSALAPLQTAGVEGTFDIRVRVHGGGPSGQAGAVRHGIARALVEADPELRVPLKRAGFLTRDARIVERKKAGLHKARKAPQFSKR
;
A
#
# COMPACT_ATOMS: atom_id res chain seq x y z
N MET A 1 -28.66 -5.10 17.36
CA MET A 1 -28.09 -5.23 16.04
C MET A 1 -26.58 -5.32 16.14
N SER A 2 -26.00 -6.31 15.55
CA SER A 2 -24.58 -6.47 15.61
C SER A 2 -23.89 -5.52 14.65
N GLN A 3 -22.78 -4.96 15.07
CA GLN A 3 -21.95 -4.15 14.23
C GLN A 3 -20.90 -5.02 13.59
N ILE A 4 -20.68 -4.80 12.31
CA ILE A 4 -19.61 -5.49 11.60
C ILE A 4 -18.30 -4.82 11.99
N ALA A 5 -17.34 -5.61 12.46
CA ALA A 5 -16.03 -5.10 12.79
C ALA A 5 -15.36 -4.54 11.53
N GLN A 6 -14.75 -3.38 11.66
CA GLN A 6 -14.03 -2.75 10.57
C GLN A 6 -12.68 -2.29 11.08
N TYR A 7 -11.66 -2.56 10.29
CA TYR A 7 -10.29 -2.17 10.61
C TYR A 7 -9.77 -1.31 9.49
N ARG A 8 -9.21 -0.17 9.83
CA ARG A 8 -8.81 0.81 8.85
C ARG A 8 -7.31 1.03 8.86
N GLY A 9 -6.76 1.27 7.70
CA GLY A 9 -5.37 1.65 7.57
C GLY A 9 -5.21 2.59 6.39
N THR A 10 -4.38 3.59 6.54
CA THR A 10 -4.04 4.49 5.44
C THR A 10 -2.60 4.21 5.04
N GLY A 11 -2.40 3.90 3.77
CA GLY A 11 -1.07 3.67 3.23
C GLY A 11 -0.69 4.79 2.28
N LYS A 12 0.60 5.08 2.21
CA LYS A 12 1.11 6.10 1.32
C LYS A 12 2.40 5.63 0.70
N ARG A 13 2.57 5.93 -0.57
CA ARG A 13 3.82 5.70 -1.27
C ARG A 13 3.95 6.75 -2.36
N LYS A 14 5.04 7.52 -2.33
CA LYS A 14 5.23 8.66 -3.23
C LYS A 14 4.02 9.59 -3.10
N THR A 15 3.32 9.85 -4.20
CA THR A 15 2.13 10.71 -4.15
C THR A 15 0.83 9.91 -4.03
N SER A 16 0.93 8.59 -3.96
CA SER A 16 -0.25 7.74 -3.84
C SER A 16 -0.71 7.62 -2.41
N VAL A 17 -2.03 7.67 -2.22
CA VAL A 17 -2.66 7.51 -0.91
C VAL A 17 -3.73 6.44 -1.05
N ALA A 18 -3.70 5.44 -0.18
CA ALA A 18 -4.70 4.38 -0.15
C ALA A 18 -5.38 4.34 1.20
N ARG A 19 -6.68 4.35 1.20
CA ARG A 19 -7.50 4.17 2.39
C ARG A 19 -8.09 2.78 2.34
N VAL A 20 -7.72 1.95 3.30
CA VAL A 20 -8.07 0.54 3.33
C VAL A 20 -9.02 0.27 4.47
N ILE A 21 -10.08 -0.47 4.18
CA ILE A 21 -11.01 -0.95 5.19
C ILE A 21 -11.07 -2.47 5.07
N LEU A 22 -10.79 -3.16 6.18
CA LEU A 22 -10.89 -4.60 6.27
C LEU A 22 -12.13 -4.96 7.08
N ARG A 23 -12.86 -5.97 6.62
CA ARG A 23 -13.96 -6.58 7.36
C ARG A 23 -13.80 -8.08 7.29
N PRO A 24 -14.17 -8.82 8.34
CA PRO A 24 -14.19 -10.28 8.23
C PRO A 24 -15.11 -10.70 7.08
N GLY A 25 -14.63 -11.60 6.23
CA GLY A 25 -15.39 -12.01 5.07
C GLY A 25 -14.68 -13.10 4.30
N ASP A 26 -15.00 -13.20 3.01
CA ASP A 26 -14.59 -14.31 2.18
C ASP A 26 -13.42 -14.00 1.24
N GLY A 27 -12.83 -12.83 1.34
CA GLY A 27 -11.70 -12.48 0.49
C GLY A 27 -12.06 -11.64 -0.72
N ASN A 28 -13.24 -11.03 -0.72
CA ASN A 28 -13.63 -10.14 -1.81
C ASN A 28 -12.86 -8.84 -1.74
N THR A 29 -12.55 -8.28 -2.90
CA THR A 29 -11.77 -7.05 -2.99
C THR A 29 -12.48 -6.01 -3.85
N TRP A 30 -12.46 -4.77 -3.39
CA TRP A 30 -12.99 -3.64 -4.16
C TRP A 30 -11.98 -2.51 -4.12
N PHE A 31 -11.48 -2.13 -5.30
CA PHE A 31 -10.53 -1.05 -5.45
C PHE A 31 -11.19 0.05 -6.28
N ASN A 32 -11.60 1.12 -5.61
CA ASN A 32 -12.35 2.20 -6.24
C ASN A 32 -13.59 1.70 -6.97
N GLY A 33 -14.27 0.72 -6.36
CA GLY A 33 -15.47 0.13 -6.92
C GLY A 33 -15.25 -0.98 -7.94
N ARG A 34 -14.00 -1.41 -8.14
CA ARG A 34 -13.64 -2.46 -9.10
C ARG A 34 -12.99 -3.62 -8.38
N THR A 35 -13.00 -4.79 -9.03
CA THR A 35 -12.22 -5.91 -8.49
C THR A 35 -10.72 -5.61 -8.65
N ILE A 36 -9.90 -6.35 -7.90
CA ILE A 36 -8.45 -6.13 -7.97
C ILE A 36 -7.89 -6.45 -9.36
N GLU A 37 -8.43 -7.49 -10.02
CA GLU A 37 -7.98 -7.86 -11.38
C GLU A 37 -8.28 -6.76 -12.37
N ASP A 38 -9.41 -6.09 -12.20
CA ASP A 38 -9.81 -5.00 -13.07
C ASP A 38 -9.02 -3.74 -12.80
N TYR A 39 -8.74 -3.46 -11.53
CA TYR A 39 -8.01 -2.25 -11.15
C TYR A 39 -6.51 -2.35 -11.40
N PHE A 40 -5.91 -3.50 -11.08
CA PHE A 40 -4.50 -3.79 -11.33
C PHE A 40 -4.39 -4.95 -12.32
N PRO A 41 -4.38 -4.69 -13.63
CA PRO A 41 -4.28 -5.77 -14.62
C PRO A 41 -2.98 -6.56 -14.53
N ARG A 42 -1.90 -5.95 -14.06
CA ARG A 42 -0.62 -6.64 -13.94
C ARG A 42 -0.57 -7.47 -12.67
N ALA A 43 -0.22 -8.74 -12.83
CA ALA A 43 -0.14 -9.65 -11.68
C ALA A 43 0.86 -9.17 -10.62
N ALA A 44 1.97 -8.56 -11.05
CA ALA A 44 2.97 -8.06 -10.12
C ALA A 44 2.39 -7.01 -9.16
N HIS A 45 1.52 -6.15 -9.66
CA HIS A 45 0.88 -5.14 -8.81
C HIS A 45 -0.09 -5.77 -7.82
N ARG A 46 -0.87 -6.77 -8.27
CA ARG A 46 -1.79 -7.48 -7.40
C ARG A 46 -1.05 -8.21 -6.28
N THR A 47 0.02 -8.90 -6.65
CA THR A 47 0.84 -9.62 -5.67
C THR A 47 1.44 -8.67 -4.65
N SER A 48 1.97 -7.53 -5.11
CA SER A 48 2.54 -6.53 -4.22
C SER A 48 1.50 -5.96 -3.26
N ALA A 49 0.32 -5.60 -3.79
CA ALA A 49 -0.73 -4.98 -2.98
C ALA A 49 -1.22 -5.92 -1.89
N LEU A 50 -1.36 -7.21 -2.18
CA LEU A 50 -1.92 -8.18 -1.24
C LEU A 50 -0.86 -8.93 -0.43
N ALA A 51 0.41 -8.63 -0.61
CA ALA A 51 1.50 -9.34 0.08
C ALA A 51 1.34 -9.37 1.61
N PRO A 52 0.87 -8.31 2.29
CA PRO A 52 0.70 -8.39 3.74
C PRO A 52 -0.27 -9.47 4.20
N LEU A 53 -1.32 -9.74 3.42
CA LEU A 53 -2.27 -10.79 3.76
C LEU A 53 -1.60 -12.15 3.74
N GLN A 54 -0.75 -12.39 2.75
CA GLN A 54 -0.03 -13.63 2.62
C GLN A 54 0.99 -13.79 3.76
N THR A 55 1.73 -12.73 4.05
CA THR A 55 2.71 -12.74 5.14
C THR A 55 2.06 -13.00 6.49
N ALA A 56 0.88 -12.44 6.72
CA ALA A 56 0.15 -12.63 7.96
C ALA A 56 -0.63 -13.94 8.00
N GLY A 57 -0.73 -14.64 6.87
CA GLY A 57 -1.46 -15.91 6.82
C GLY A 57 -2.97 -15.77 6.91
N VAL A 58 -3.50 -14.64 6.50
CA VAL A 58 -4.94 -14.34 6.61
C VAL A 58 -5.61 -14.16 5.26
N GLU A 59 -5.04 -14.70 4.20
CA GLU A 59 -5.67 -14.64 2.89
C GLU A 59 -7.05 -15.28 2.94
N GLY A 60 -8.01 -14.61 2.29
CA GLY A 60 -9.36 -15.15 2.21
C GLY A 60 -10.20 -14.98 3.46
N THR A 61 -9.68 -14.33 4.51
CA THR A 61 -10.43 -14.15 5.75
C THR A 61 -11.02 -12.75 5.89
N PHE A 62 -10.64 -11.83 5.02
CA PHE A 62 -11.14 -10.46 5.06
C PHE A 62 -11.65 -10.03 3.71
N ASP A 63 -12.73 -9.26 3.72
CA ASP A 63 -13.14 -8.46 2.57
C ASP A 63 -12.42 -7.14 2.66
N ILE A 64 -11.89 -6.69 1.53
CA ILE A 64 -11.05 -5.50 1.48
C ILE A 64 -11.69 -4.47 0.58
N ARG A 65 -11.89 -3.29 1.12
CA ARG A 65 -12.35 -2.15 0.34
C ARG A 65 -11.29 -1.08 0.38
N VAL A 66 -10.87 -0.63 -0.79
CA VAL A 66 -9.79 0.33 -0.92
C VAL A 66 -10.22 1.51 -1.76
N ARG A 67 -9.89 2.70 -1.29
CA ARG A 67 -9.95 3.89 -2.12
C ARG A 67 -8.52 4.38 -2.26
N VAL A 68 -8.04 4.43 -3.49
CA VAL A 68 -6.68 4.83 -3.77
C VAL A 68 -6.66 5.89 -4.85
N HIS A 69 -5.78 6.86 -4.71
CA HIS A 69 -5.64 7.90 -5.70
C HIS A 69 -4.20 8.43 -5.71
N GLY A 70 -3.88 9.15 -6.75
CA GLY A 70 -2.56 9.75 -6.94
C GLY A 70 -1.54 8.75 -7.45
N GLY A 71 -0.50 9.26 -8.08
CA GLY A 71 0.59 8.45 -8.57
C GLY A 71 0.20 7.47 -9.67
N GLY A 72 1.09 6.53 -9.98
CA GLY A 72 0.85 5.51 -10.97
C GLY A 72 0.53 4.15 -10.35
N PRO A 73 0.28 3.12 -11.18
CA PRO A 73 -0.12 1.81 -10.67
C PRO A 73 0.87 1.20 -9.67
N SER A 74 2.17 1.36 -9.91
CA SER A 74 3.18 0.82 -9.01
C SER A 74 3.13 1.52 -7.66
N GLY A 75 3.04 2.84 -7.64
CA GLY A 75 2.93 3.61 -6.41
C GLY A 75 1.65 3.31 -5.66
N GLN A 76 0.55 3.15 -6.39
CA GLN A 76 -0.74 2.80 -5.80
C GLN A 76 -0.69 1.42 -5.15
N ALA A 77 -0.09 0.43 -5.82
CA ALA A 77 0.05 -0.90 -5.24
C ALA A 77 0.87 -0.86 -3.95
N GLY A 78 1.94 -0.06 -3.91
CA GLY A 78 2.74 0.12 -2.71
C GLY A 78 1.96 0.79 -1.59
N ALA A 79 1.15 1.81 -1.92
CA ALA A 79 0.31 2.48 -0.94
C ALA A 79 -0.75 1.53 -0.36
N VAL A 80 -1.37 0.72 -1.22
CA VAL A 80 -2.34 -0.28 -0.78
C VAL A 80 -1.69 -1.30 0.15
N ARG A 81 -0.50 -1.78 -0.22
CA ARG A 81 0.25 -2.71 0.62
C ARG A 81 0.48 -2.14 2.02
N HIS A 82 0.93 -0.91 2.09
CA HIS A 82 1.16 -0.25 3.36
C HIS A 82 -0.14 -0.10 4.16
N GLY A 83 -1.22 0.29 3.48
CA GLY A 83 -2.52 0.46 4.13
C GLY A 83 -3.09 -0.84 4.66
N ILE A 84 -2.97 -1.93 3.89
CA ILE A 84 -3.43 -3.25 4.33
C ILE A 84 -2.64 -3.70 5.55
N ALA A 85 -1.32 -3.52 5.53
CA ALA A 85 -0.49 -3.90 6.68
C ALA A 85 -0.92 -3.16 7.94
N ARG A 86 -1.18 -1.86 7.84
CA ARG A 86 -1.60 -1.06 8.98
C ARG A 86 -2.98 -1.48 9.48
N ALA A 87 -3.90 -1.79 8.57
CA ALA A 87 -5.23 -2.26 8.95
C ALA A 87 -5.17 -3.62 9.64
N LEU A 88 -4.28 -4.50 9.17
CA LEU A 88 -4.09 -5.81 9.81
C LEU A 88 -3.56 -5.67 11.24
N VAL A 89 -2.66 -4.73 11.47
CA VAL A 89 -2.16 -4.48 12.82
C VAL A 89 -3.28 -3.96 13.73
N GLU A 90 -4.19 -3.16 13.20
CA GLU A 90 -5.35 -2.72 13.97
C GLU A 90 -6.26 -3.89 14.30
N ALA A 91 -6.43 -4.82 13.36
CA ALA A 91 -7.27 -6.00 13.58
C ALA A 91 -6.64 -6.95 14.60
N ASP A 92 -5.32 -7.13 14.53
CA ASP A 92 -4.59 -8.04 15.40
C ASP A 92 -3.19 -7.48 15.64
N PRO A 93 -2.96 -6.86 16.80
CA PRO A 93 -1.66 -6.26 17.09
C PRO A 93 -0.48 -7.25 17.05
N GLU A 94 -0.74 -8.54 17.22
CA GLU A 94 0.31 -9.54 17.15
C GLU A 94 0.91 -9.67 15.73
N LEU A 95 0.16 -9.24 14.73
CA LEU A 95 0.67 -9.26 13.35
C LEU A 95 1.72 -8.18 13.09
N ARG A 96 1.91 -7.25 14.03
CA ARG A 96 2.87 -6.18 13.83
C ARG A 96 4.30 -6.70 13.63
N VAL A 97 4.69 -7.72 14.37
CA VAL A 97 6.06 -8.25 14.29
C VAL A 97 6.37 -8.82 12.91
N PRO A 98 5.59 -9.79 12.39
CA PRO A 98 5.89 -10.33 11.06
C PRO A 98 5.75 -9.29 9.94
N LEU A 99 4.79 -8.38 10.05
CA LEU A 99 4.60 -7.36 9.02
C LEU A 99 5.73 -6.33 9.04
N LYS A 100 6.19 -5.95 10.22
CA LYS A 100 7.33 -5.04 10.32
C LYS A 100 8.60 -5.69 9.82
N ARG A 101 8.80 -6.97 10.14
CA ARG A 101 9.97 -7.72 9.68
C ARG A 101 10.01 -7.81 8.16
N ALA A 102 8.85 -7.94 7.52
CA ALA A 102 8.76 -7.96 6.06
C ALA A 102 8.88 -6.57 5.42
N GLY A 103 8.90 -5.51 6.23
CA GLY A 103 9.04 -4.15 5.73
C GLY A 103 7.75 -3.50 5.30
N PHE A 104 6.59 -4.09 5.59
CA PHE A 104 5.31 -3.56 5.12
C PHE A 104 4.78 -2.40 5.96
N LEU A 105 5.31 -2.19 7.14
CA LEU A 105 4.87 -1.10 8.01
C LEU A 105 5.69 0.17 7.84
N THR A 106 6.77 0.10 7.10
CA THR A 106 7.63 1.25 6.89
C THR A 106 7.17 1.98 5.64
N ARG A 107 6.86 3.26 5.80
CA ARG A 107 6.54 4.08 4.65
C ARG A 107 7.81 4.35 3.86
N ASP A 108 7.74 4.11 2.56
CA ASP A 108 8.83 4.46 1.67
C ASP A 108 8.80 5.97 1.44
N ALA A 109 9.78 6.66 1.97
CA ALA A 109 9.83 8.12 1.89
C ALA A 109 10.40 8.62 0.56
N ARG A 110 10.78 7.72 -0.35
CA ARG A 110 11.35 8.13 -1.62
C ARG A 110 10.26 8.72 -2.52
N ILE A 111 10.38 10.00 -2.76
CA ILE A 111 9.48 10.76 -3.62
C ILE A 111 10.34 11.46 -4.65
N VAL A 112 9.83 11.59 -5.88
CA VAL A 112 10.52 12.39 -6.88
C VAL A 112 10.38 13.85 -6.46
N GLU A 113 11.49 14.43 -6.03
CA GLU A 113 11.50 15.83 -5.61
C GLU A 113 11.46 16.75 -6.81
N ARG A 114 10.94 17.94 -6.59
CA ARG A 114 10.94 18.96 -7.63
C ARG A 114 12.38 19.36 -7.95
N LYS A 115 12.68 19.50 -9.23
CA LYS A 115 13.98 19.97 -9.67
C LYS A 115 14.23 21.38 -9.14
N LYS A 116 15.40 21.59 -8.61
CA LYS A 116 15.81 22.91 -8.08
C LYS A 116 16.76 23.57 -9.05
N ALA A 117 16.84 24.89 -9.00
CA ALA A 117 17.76 25.62 -9.84
C ALA A 117 19.19 25.15 -9.63
N GLY A 118 19.92 24.94 -10.72
CA GLY A 118 21.29 24.46 -10.66
C GLY A 118 21.44 22.97 -10.56
N LEU A 119 20.34 22.22 -10.50
CA LEU A 119 20.38 20.77 -10.41
C LEU A 119 19.74 20.15 -11.65
N HIS A 120 20.24 18.97 -12.03
CA HIS A 120 19.63 18.20 -13.11
C HIS A 120 18.32 17.58 -12.66
N LYS A 121 18.30 17.12 -11.44
CA LYS A 121 17.10 16.60 -10.77
C LYS A 121 17.05 17.21 -9.39
N ALA A 122 16.06 16.83 -8.60
CA ALA A 122 15.87 17.43 -7.29
C ALA A 122 17.15 17.45 -6.44
N ARG A 123 17.97 16.41 -6.52
CA ARG A 123 19.18 16.31 -5.71
C ARG A 123 20.44 16.09 -6.53
N LYS A 124 20.32 15.99 -7.84
CA LYS A 124 21.45 15.70 -8.69
C LYS A 124 22.01 16.99 -9.25
N ALA A 125 23.12 17.43 -8.68
CA ALA A 125 23.79 18.62 -9.17
C ALA A 125 24.41 18.36 -10.55
N PRO A 126 24.65 19.40 -11.34
CA PRO A 126 25.40 19.24 -12.58
C PRO A 126 26.70 18.54 -12.29
N GLN A 127 27.02 17.56 -13.14
CA GLN A 127 28.19 16.74 -12.91
C GLN A 127 29.38 17.43 -13.53
N PHE A 128 30.32 17.89 -12.74
CA PHE A 128 31.53 18.45 -13.25
C PHE A 128 32.64 17.43 -13.26
N SER A 129 32.64 16.57 -12.31
CA SER A 129 33.61 15.57 -12.22
C SER A 129 33.11 14.50 -11.38
N LYS A 130 33.22 13.93 -11.14
CA LYS A 130 32.83 13.01 -10.43
C LYS A 130 31.99 12.77 -9.71
N ARG A 131 31.68 12.23 -9.62
CA ARG A 131 30.89 11.76 -8.88
C ARG A 131 30.50 10.83 -9.45
#